data_02fe3b379896c02d6724a95bf9f0540a
#
_entry.id   02fe3b379896c02d6724a95bf9f0540a
#
_cell.length_a   1.000
_cell.length_b   1.000
_cell.length_c   1.000
_cell.angle_alpha   90.00
_cell.angle_beta   90.00
_cell.angle_gamma   90.00
#
_symmetry.space_group_name_H-M   'P 1'
#
loop_
_entity.id
_entity.type
_entity.pdbx_description
1 polymer ?
#
loop_
_entity_poly.entity_id
_entity_poly.type
_entity_poly.pdbx_seq_one_letter_code
_entity_poly.pdbx_strand_id
1 'polypeptide(L)'
;MKILIIEDEASLLEVMTSFLEKEQYVVESANTYQGALSKVADYDYDCILLDIMLPDGDGIDLLKELQKIKKSQNVIIISAKDSVEDKVAGLEIGADDYLSKPFHLAELNARIRSVFRRKDLQGDTLVRLENVTVNPTTHEAYVDGNRLELNRKEYNILLYFMTRPNHLIDKAVLAEAVWGDHIDQADNFDFIYTQVKNLRKKMNEAGAGIEIKAVYGLGYKLALR
;
A
#
# COMPACT_ATOMS: atom_id res chain seq x y z
N MET A 1 -0.12 0.60 4.31
CA MET A 1 0.03 0.68 2.84
C MET A 1 1.33 0.02 2.45
N LYS A 2 1.31 -0.78 1.39
CA LYS A 2 2.48 -1.47 0.82
C LYS A 2 2.89 -0.79 -0.49
N ILE A 3 4.16 -0.40 -0.60
CA ILE A 3 4.73 0.35 -1.72
C ILE A 3 5.82 -0.47 -2.37
N LEU A 4 5.82 -0.57 -3.71
CA LEU A 4 6.93 -1.08 -4.48
C LEU A 4 7.71 0.09 -5.07
N ILE A 5 9.02 0.15 -4.84
CA ILE A 5 9.94 1.10 -5.48
C ILE A 5 10.68 0.35 -6.58
N ILE A 6 10.60 0.86 -7.81
CA ILE A 6 11.32 0.33 -8.97
C ILE A 6 12.33 1.39 -9.38
N GLU A 7 13.60 1.20 -9.01
CA GLU A 7 14.68 2.18 -9.12
C GLU A 7 16.01 1.44 -9.18
N ASP A 8 16.85 1.72 -10.15
CA ASP A 8 18.16 1.09 -10.33
C ASP A 8 19.30 1.82 -9.59
N GLU A 9 19.12 3.12 -9.32
CA GLU A 9 20.11 3.88 -8.55
C GLU A 9 20.05 3.51 -7.06
N ALA A 10 21.01 2.69 -6.60
CA ALA A 10 21.03 2.15 -5.26
C ALA A 10 20.98 3.21 -4.15
N SER A 11 21.65 4.36 -4.34
CA SER A 11 21.66 5.45 -3.36
C SER A 11 20.28 6.10 -3.20
N LEU A 12 19.58 6.35 -4.30
CA LEU A 12 18.24 6.91 -4.28
C LEU A 12 17.23 5.90 -3.70
N LEU A 13 17.33 4.63 -4.10
CA LEU A 13 16.52 3.55 -3.59
C LEU A 13 16.62 3.42 -2.07
N GLU A 14 17.84 3.42 -1.50
CA GLU A 14 18.08 3.36 -0.05
C GLU A 14 17.46 4.55 0.68
N VAL A 15 17.64 5.75 0.16
CA VAL A 15 17.09 6.99 0.75
C VAL A 15 15.57 6.99 0.72
N MET A 16 14.94 6.62 -0.40
CA MET A 16 13.48 6.51 -0.51
C MET A 16 12.93 5.43 0.43
N THR A 17 13.54 4.25 0.46
CA THR A 17 13.13 3.14 1.33
C THR A 17 13.17 3.57 2.79
N SER A 18 14.32 4.06 3.27
CA SER A 18 14.48 4.49 4.65
C SER A 18 13.48 5.58 5.05
N PHE A 19 13.20 6.52 4.16
CA PHE A 19 12.23 7.59 4.42
C PHE A 19 10.80 7.04 4.50
N LEU A 20 10.38 6.22 3.53
CA LEU A 20 9.02 5.70 3.48
C LEU A 20 8.73 4.70 4.61
N GLU A 21 9.72 3.93 5.04
CA GLU A 21 9.59 3.07 6.23
C GLU A 21 9.40 3.88 7.52
N LYS A 22 10.07 5.04 7.66
CA LYS A 22 9.82 5.98 8.77
C LYS A 22 8.41 6.57 8.72
N GLU A 23 7.89 6.80 7.53
CA GLU A 23 6.49 7.19 7.29
C GLU A 23 5.49 6.03 7.45
N GLN A 24 5.92 4.89 8.02
CA GLN A 24 5.11 3.74 8.38
C GLN A 24 4.57 2.90 7.19
N TYR A 25 5.10 3.07 5.98
CA TYR A 25 4.78 2.18 4.86
C TYR A 25 5.51 0.83 4.98
N VAL A 26 4.93 -0.20 4.36
CA VAL A 26 5.65 -1.44 4.03
C VAL A 26 6.29 -1.22 2.68
N VAL A 27 7.60 -1.30 2.59
CA VAL A 27 8.35 -0.97 1.38
C VAL A 27 9.04 -2.22 0.83
N GLU A 28 8.80 -2.46 -0.44
CA GLU A 28 9.50 -3.46 -1.24
C GLU A 28 10.23 -2.77 -2.39
N SER A 29 11.23 -3.41 -2.94
CA SER A 29 12.02 -2.82 -4.02
C SER A 29 12.35 -3.80 -5.14
N ALA A 30 12.51 -3.26 -6.34
CA ALA A 30 13.09 -3.93 -7.48
C ALA A 30 14.04 -2.94 -8.18
N ASN A 31 15.18 -3.41 -8.67
CA ASN A 31 16.17 -2.59 -9.35
C ASN A 31 16.29 -2.91 -10.85
N THR A 32 15.38 -3.73 -11.36
CA THR A 32 15.34 -4.16 -12.75
C THR A 32 13.89 -4.29 -13.23
N TYR A 33 13.69 -4.20 -14.54
CA TYR A 33 12.42 -4.45 -15.21
C TYR A 33 11.86 -5.84 -14.90
N GLN A 34 12.70 -6.89 -15.06
CA GLN A 34 12.28 -8.28 -14.83
C GLN A 34 11.97 -8.55 -13.37
N GLY A 35 12.76 -7.99 -12.45
CA GLY A 35 12.50 -8.09 -11.01
C GLY A 35 11.17 -7.43 -10.61
N ALA A 36 10.85 -6.29 -11.21
CA ALA A 36 9.57 -5.61 -11.01
C ALA A 36 8.39 -6.42 -11.53
N LEU A 37 8.49 -6.98 -12.75
CA LEU A 37 7.44 -7.84 -13.32
C LEU A 37 7.16 -9.06 -12.44
N SER A 38 8.20 -9.75 -11.97
CA SER A 38 8.05 -10.90 -11.07
C SER A 38 7.29 -10.50 -9.80
N LYS A 39 7.72 -9.42 -9.14
CA LYS A 39 7.06 -8.95 -7.92
C LYS A 39 5.60 -8.57 -8.14
N VAL A 40 5.27 -7.89 -9.21
CA VAL A 40 3.89 -7.49 -9.50
C VAL A 40 3.01 -8.67 -9.94
N ALA A 41 3.60 -9.72 -10.54
CA ALA A 41 2.87 -10.96 -10.84
C ALA A 41 2.46 -11.70 -9.57
N ASP A 42 3.35 -11.74 -8.57
CA ASP A 42 3.17 -12.54 -7.37
C ASP A 42 2.46 -11.76 -6.23
N TYR A 43 2.64 -10.43 -6.16
CA TYR A 43 2.23 -9.61 -5.00
C TYR A 43 1.38 -8.41 -5.38
N ASP A 44 0.56 -7.94 -4.42
CA ASP A 44 -0.23 -6.71 -4.55
C ASP A 44 0.44 -5.54 -3.83
N TYR A 45 0.40 -4.35 -4.47
CA TYR A 45 0.91 -3.09 -3.92
C TYR A 45 -0.16 -2.01 -3.96
N ASP A 46 -0.23 -1.19 -2.91
CA ASP A 46 -1.13 -0.04 -2.88
C ASP A 46 -0.62 1.11 -3.76
N CYS A 47 0.70 1.19 -3.94
CA CYS A 47 1.35 2.17 -4.83
C CYS A 47 2.66 1.62 -5.39
N ILE A 48 2.93 1.91 -6.66
CA ILE A 48 4.20 1.61 -7.34
C ILE A 48 4.88 2.95 -7.68
N LEU A 49 6.12 3.11 -7.25
CA LEU A 49 7.01 4.20 -7.64
C LEU A 49 7.91 3.66 -8.75
N LEU A 50 7.79 4.21 -9.95
CA LEU A 50 8.39 3.64 -11.16
C LEU A 50 9.39 4.62 -11.79
N ASP A 51 10.67 4.27 -11.78
CA ASP A 51 11.63 4.91 -12.71
C ASP A 51 11.40 4.39 -14.13
N ILE A 52 11.46 5.32 -15.09
CA ILE A 52 11.37 4.98 -16.51
C ILE A 52 12.69 4.40 -17.03
N MET A 53 13.82 4.81 -16.47
CA MET A 53 15.15 4.43 -16.93
C MET A 53 15.66 3.22 -16.15
N LEU A 54 15.39 2.01 -16.64
CA LEU A 54 15.85 0.77 -16.02
C LEU A 54 16.95 0.11 -16.88
N PRO A 55 17.90 -0.62 -16.26
CA PRO A 55 19.06 -1.16 -16.98
C PRO A 55 18.71 -2.26 -18.00
N ASP A 56 17.58 -2.93 -17.83
CA ASP A 56 17.14 -4.10 -18.61
C ASP A 56 15.84 -3.87 -19.37
N GLY A 57 15.30 -2.64 -19.40
CA GLY A 57 14.05 -2.33 -20.11
C GLY A 57 13.58 -0.89 -19.93
N ASP A 58 12.53 -0.51 -20.69
CA ASP A 58 11.89 0.79 -20.55
C ASP A 58 10.75 0.74 -19.55
N GLY A 59 10.78 1.62 -18.55
CA GLY A 59 9.73 1.72 -17.53
C GLY A 59 8.34 2.09 -18.12
N ILE A 60 8.30 2.74 -19.27
CA ILE A 60 7.02 2.99 -19.99
C ILE A 60 6.41 1.68 -20.46
N ASP A 61 7.22 0.75 -20.97
CA ASP A 61 6.71 -0.56 -21.36
C ASP A 61 6.30 -1.39 -20.13
N LEU A 62 7.05 -1.26 -19.02
CA LEU A 62 6.63 -1.83 -17.74
C LEU A 62 5.27 -1.26 -17.30
N LEU A 63 5.05 0.05 -17.39
CA LEU A 63 3.76 0.66 -17.07
C LEU A 63 2.61 0.07 -17.89
N LYS A 64 2.81 -0.13 -19.19
CA LYS A 64 1.81 -0.77 -20.07
C LYS A 64 1.49 -2.21 -19.63
N GLU A 65 2.51 -2.98 -19.22
CA GLU A 65 2.30 -4.33 -18.71
C GLU A 65 1.57 -4.32 -17.35
N LEU A 66 1.93 -3.41 -16.45
CA LEU A 66 1.24 -3.22 -15.18
C LEU A 66 -0.26 -2.94 -15.38
N GLN A 67 -0.59 -2.07 -16.33
CA GLN A 67 -1.99 -1.75 -16.67
C GLN A 67 -2.77 -2.96 -17.20
N LYS A 68 -2.11 -3.89 -17.89
CA LYS A 68 -2.74 -5.14 -18.36
C LYS A 68 -2.97 -6.15 -17.23
N ILE A 69 -2.01 -6.26 -16.31
CA ILE A 69 -2.02 -7.27 -15.23
C ILE A 69 -2.98 -6.85 -14.12
N LYS A 70 -2.85 -5.63 -13.62
CA LYS A 70 -3.60 -5.15 -12.43
C LYS A 70 -4.04 -3.70 -12.60
N LYS A 71 -5.27 -3.51 -13.07
CA LYS A 71 -5.86 -2.19 -13.34
C LYS A 71 -6.07 -1.29 -12.12
N SER A 72 -5.99 -1.82 -10.89
CA SER A 72 -6.31 -1.09 -9.65
C SER A 72 -5.11 -0.53 -8.91
N GLN A 73 -3.88 -0.82 -9.31
CA GLN A 73 -2.68 -0.30 -8.64
C GLN A 73 -2.47 1.18 -8.96
N ASN A 74 -2.01 1.93 -7.96
CA ASN A 74 -1.59 3.32 -8.17
C ASN A 74 -0.15 3.34 -8.66
N VAL A 75 0.15 4.07 -9.73
CA VAL A 75 1.51 4.20 -10.27
C VAL A 75 1.91 5.67 -10.31
N ILE A 76 3.04 5.99 -9.66
CA ILE A 76 3.69 7.31 -9.75
C ILE A 76 4.99 7.12 -10.51
N ILE A 77 5.12 7.78 -11.65
CA ILE A 77 6.39 7.82 -12.38
C ILE A 77 7.35 8.75 -11.67
N ILE A 78 8.61 8.31 -11.50
CA ILE A 78 9.71 9.11 -10.98
C ILE A 78 10.81 9.10 -12.04
N SER A 79 11.15 10.25 -12.65
CA SER A 79 12.09 10.26 -13.77
C SER A 79 12.90 11.55 -13.88
N ALA A 80 14.09 11.44 -14.45
CA ALA A 80 14.89 12.61 -14.86
C ALA A 80 14.36 13.29 -16.12
N LYS A 81 13.46 12.64 -16.88
CA LYS A 81 12.75 13.27 -18.00
C LYS A 81 11.72 14.24 -17.43
N ASP A 82 11.85 15.51 -17.75
CA ASP A 82 11.02 16.57 -17.17
C ASP A 82 10.22 17.38 -18.20
N SER A 83 10.32 17.03 -19.49
CA SER A 83 9.57 17.69 -20.55
C SER A 83 8.05 17.53 -20.35
N VAL A 84 7.29 18.48 -20.84
CA VAL A 84 5.82 18.42 -20.77
C VAL A 84 5.31 17.19 -21.54
N GLU A 85 5.94 16.89 -22.66
CA GLU A 85 5.62 15.77 -23.53
C GLU A 85 5.79 14.42 -22.82
N ASP A 86 6.90 14.23 -22.08
CA ASP A 86 7.15 13.01 -21.29
C ASP A 86 6.11 12.83 -20.18
N LYS A 87 5.78 13.92 -19.50
CA LYS A 87 4.76 13.90 -18.42
C LYS A 87 3.37 13.55 -18.95
N VAL A 88 2.98 14.18 -20.06
CA VAL A 88 1.68 13.91 -20.72
C VAL A 88 1.64 12.45 -21.17
N ALA A 89 2.68 11.97 -21.86
CA ALA A 89 2.73 10.59 -22.33
C ALA A 89 2.62 9.57 -21.19
N GLY A 90 3.34 9.77 -20.08
CA GLY A 90 3.26 8.88 -18.91
C GLY A 90 1.86 8.83 -18.28
N LEU A 91 1.21 9.99 -18.15
CA LEU A 91 -0.14 10.10 -17.58
C LEU A 91 -1.20 9.51 -18.54
N GLU A 92 -1.08 9.72 -19.85
CA GLU A 92 -2.01 9.15 -20.83
C GLU A 92 -1.95 7.62 -20.91
N ILE A 93 -0.77 7.02 -20.66
CA ILE A 93 -0.61 5.56 -20.59
C ILE A 93 -1.28 4.98 -19.35
N GLY A 94 -1.47 5.80 -18.29
CA GLY A 94 -2.21 5.41 -17.12
C GLY A 94 -1.43 5.51 -15.81
N ALA A 95 -0.36 6.28 -15.75
CA ALA A 95 0.21 6.69 -14.48
C ALA A 95 -0.75 7.64 -13.74
N ASP A 96 -0.86 7.49 -12.41
CA ASP A 96 -1.73 8.31 -11.57
C ASP A 96 -1.09 9.67 -11.22
N ASP A 97 0.25 9.76 -11.28
CA ASP A 97 1.01 11.00 -11.09
C ASP A 97 2.41 10.88 -11.70
N TYR A 98 3.12 12.01 -11.81
CA TYR A 98 4.47 12.12 -12.35
C TYR A 98 5.31 13.05 -11.48
N LEU A 99 6.51 12.60 -11.07
CA LEU A 99 7.45 13.35 -10.25
C LEU A 99 8.82 13.41 -10.93
N SER A 100 9.28 14.62 -11.26
CA SER A 100 10.57 14.82 -11.91
C SER A 100 11.72 14.78 -10.90
N LYS A 101 12.82 14.12 -11.25
CA LYS A 101 14.10 14.19 -10.52
C LYS A 101 14.83 15.51 -10.87
N PRO A 102 15.47 16.20 -9.91
CA PRO A 102 15.51 15.91 -8.48
C PRO A 102 14.24 16.37 -7.74
N PHE A 103 13.84 15.67 -6.68
CA PHE A 103 12.65 15.97 -5.89
C PHE A 103 12.95 15.93 -4.38
N HIS A 104 12.05 16.51 -3.58
CA HIS A 104 12.07 16.37 -2.13
C HIS A 104 11.24 15.16 -1.69
N LEU A 105 11.74 14.38 -0.71
CA LEU A 105 11.04 13.21 -0.17
C LEU A 105 9.66 13.56 0.42
N ALA A 106 9.53 14.76 1.00
CA ALA A 106 8.24 15.27 1.47
C ALA A 106 7.22 15.46 0.32
N GLU A 107 7.69 15.87 -0.87
CA GLU A 107 6.85 15.97 -2.06
C GLU A 107 6.41 14.59 -2.53
N LEU A 108 7.33 13.63 -2.62
CA LEU A 108 7.02 12.24 -2.95
C LEU A 108 5.92 11.69 -2.03
N ASN A 109 6.07 11.85 -0.72
CA ASN A 109 5.08 11.38 0.25
C ASN A 109 3.71 12.07 0.09
N ALA A 110 3.70 13.37 -0.17
CA ALA A 110 2.45 14.09 -0.42
C ALA A 110 1.71 13.57 -1.68
N ARG A 111 2.45 13.21 -2.74
CA ARG A 111 1.91 12.63 -3.97
C ARG A 111 1.37 11.22 -3.73
N ILE A 112 2.10 10.35 -3.01
CA ILE A 112 1.62 9.02 -2.62
C ILE A 112 0.28 9.12 -1.88
N ARG A 113 0.19 10.00 -0.87
CA ARG A 113 -1.06 10.24 -0.13
C ARG A 113 -2.18 10.78 -1.03
N SER A 114 -1.85 11.66 -1.97
CA SER A 114 -2.84 12.24 -2.90
C SER A 114 -3.43 11.20 -3.85
N VAL A 115 -2.58 10.35 -4.41
CA VAL A 115 -2.99 9.29 -5.33
C VAL A 115 -3.86 8.27 -4.61
N PHE A 116 -3.43 7.79 -3.45
CA PHE A 116 -4.20 6.88 -2.61
C PHE A 116 -5.57 7.46 -2.24
N ARG A 117 -5.63 8.72 -1.81
CA ARG A 117 -6.89 9.40 -1.48
C ARG A 117 -7.86 9.46 -2.66
N ARG A 118 -7.37 9.75 -3.87
CA ARG A 118 -8.22 9.86 -5.07
C ARG A 118 -8.85 8.53 -5.45
N LYS A 119 -8.10 7.46 -5.43
CA LYS A 119 -8.49 6.14 -5.95
C LYS A 119 -9.15 5.29 -4.90
N ASP A 120 -8.53 5.14 -3.75
CA ASP A 120 -8.97 4.21 -2.71
C ASP A 120 -9.98 4.83 -1.73
N LEU A 121 -9.97 6.16 -1.59
CA LEU A 121 -10.85 6.88 -0.65
C LEU A 121 -11.87 7.81 -1.32
N GLN A 122 -12.01 7.75 -2.64
CA GLN A 122 -12.96 8.59 -3.41
C GLN A 122 -12.82 10.10 -3.10
N GLY A 123 -11.61 10.55 -2.78
CA GLY A 123 -11.30 11.93 -2.44
C GLY A 123 -11.38 12.29 -0.95
N ASP A 124 -11.93 11.41 -0.10
CA ASP A 124 -11.93 11.64 1.36
C ASP A 124 -10.50 11.45 1.95
N THR A 125 -10.22 12.13 3.02
CA THR A 125 -8.96 11.98 3.79
C THR A 125 -9.05 10.91 4.87
N LEU A 126 -10.24 10.41 5.14
CA LEU A 126 -10.55 9.46 6.20
C LEU A 126 -11.29 8.25 5.64
N VAL A 127 -10.90 7.06 6.08
CA VAL A 127 -11.66 5.83 5.85
C VAL A 127 -12.69 5.68 6.94
N ARG A 128 -13.97 5.63 6.60
CA ARG A 128 -15.06 5.48 7.56
C ARG A 128 -15.90 4.25 7.27
N LEU A 129 -16.19 3.50 8.32
CA LEU A 129 -17.12 2.39 8.26
C LEU A 129 -17.82 2.28 9.62
N GLU A 130 -19.14 2.45 9.63
CA GLU A 130 -19.95 2.58 10.85
C GLU A 130 -19.37 3.70 11.76
N ASN A 131 -19.14 3.42 13.03
CA ASN A 131 -18.57 4.36 13.99
C ASN A 131 -17.04 4.34 14.04
N VAL A 132 -16.38 3.59 13.14
CA VAL A 132 -14.92 3.50 13.08
C VAL A 132 -14.39 4.42 11.99
N THR A 133 -13.38 5.21 12.36
CA THR A 133 -12.68 6.12 11.44
C THR A 133 -11.18 5.84 11.50
N VAL A 134 -10.53 5.74 10.34
CA VAL A 134 -9.09 5.59 10.20
C VAL A 134 -8.54 6.74 9.38
N ASN A 135 -7.47 7.36 9.87
CA ASN A 135 -6.75 8.42 9.15
C ASN A 135 -5.44 7.87 8.58
N PRO A 136 -5.35 7.63 7.26
CA PRO A 136 -4.12 7.14 6.64
C PRO A 136 -2.94 8.11 6.68
N THR A 137 -3.21 9.40 6.91
CA THR A 137 -2.15 10.43 6.96
C THR A 137 -1.48 10.50 8.33
N THR A 138 -2.25 10.41 9.42
CA THR A 138 -1.72 10.47 10.79
C THR A 138 -1.48 9.09 11.40
N HIS A 139 -1.88 8.01 10.71
CA HIS A 139 -1.86 6.63 11.22
C HIS A 139 -2.64 6.45 12.52
N GLU A 140 -3.77 7.13 12.64
CA GLU A 140 -4.64 7.07 13.81
C GLU A 140 -5.97 6.42 13.47
N ALA A 141 -6.55 5.73 14.46
CA ALA A 141 -7.87 5.14 14.37
C ALA A 141 -8.75 5.63 15.53
N TYR A 142 -10.05 5.73 15.28
CA TYR A 142 -11.03 6.23 16.23
C TYR A 142 -12.31 5.39 16.19
N VAL A 143 -12.98 5.26 17.34
CA VAL A 143 -14.31 4.68 17.48
C VAL A 143 -15.18 5.70 18.21
N ASP A 144 -16.29 6.12 17.61
CA ASP A 144 -17.15 7.21 18.11
C ASP A 144 -16.36 8.50 18.45
N GLY A 145 -15.32 8.82 17.65
CA GLY A 145 -14.45 9.97 17.87
C GLY A 145 -13.38 9.79 18.97
N ASN A 146 -13.39 8.69 19.71
CA ASN A 146 -12.38 8.38 20.71
C ASN A 146 -11.22 7.62 20.07
N ARG A 147 -9.97 8.04 20.38
CA ARG A 147 -8.78 7.42 19.80
C ARG A 147 -8.67 5.95 20.23
N LEU A 148 -8.46 5.07 19.24
CA LEU A 148 -8.19 3.65 19.44
C LEU A 148 -6.68 3.42 19.44
N GLU A 149 -6.11 3.03 20.58
CA GLU A 149 -4.67 2.82 20.74
C GLU A 149 -4.24 1.50 20.07
N LEU A 150 -3.69 1.61 18.87
CA LEU A 150 -3.20 0.50 18.07
C LEU A 150 -1.67 0.54 17.91
N ASN A 151 -1.04 -0.63 17.89
CA ASN A 151 0.32 -0.71 17.39
C ASN A 151 0.33 -0.65 15.84
N ARG A 152 1.52 -0.49 15.24
CA ARG A 152 1.68 -0.35 13.79
C ARG A 152 1.03 -1.50 12.99
N LYS A 153 1.18 -2.75 13.44
CA LYS A 153 0.63 -3.92 12.74
C LYS A 153 -0.89 -4.01 12.88
N GLU A 154 -1.43 -3.74 14.05
CA GLU A 154 -2.87 -3.68 14.29
C GLU A 154 -3.51 -2.57 13.43
N TYR A 155 -2.88 -1.39 13.37
CA TYR A 155 -3.33 -0.29 12.51
C TYR A 155 -3.34 -0.69 11.03
N ASN A 156 -2.25 -1.27 10.53
CA ASN A 156 -2.15 -1.69 9.13
C ASN A 156 -3.18 -2.77 8.78
N ILE A 157 -3.44 -3.71 9.68
CA ILE A 157 -4.50 -4.72 9.53
C ILE A 157 -5.87 -4.04 9.44
N LEU A 158 -6.17 -3.11 10.36
CA LEU A 158 -7.44 -2.39 10.34
C LEU A 158 -7.64 -1.60 9.05
N LEU A 159 -6.64 -0.82 8.63
CA LEU A 159 -6.68 -0.05 7.39
C LEU A 159 -6.88 -0.97 6.18
N TYR A 160 -6.17 -2.09 6.11
CA TYR A 160 -6.26 -3.06 5.02
C TYR A 160 -7.67 -3.61 4.86
N PHE A 161 -8.34 -3.93 5.97
CA PHE A 161 -9.72 -4.39 5.95
C PHE A 161 -10.72 -3.28 5.65
N MET A 162 -10.54 -2.09 6.20
CA MET A 162 -11.47 -0.97 6.01
C MET A 162 -11.47 -0.43 4.57
N THR A 163 -10.36 -0.55 3.85
CA THR A 163 -10.28 -0.22 2.42
C THR A 163 -10.85 -1.33 1.51
N ARG A 164 -11.11 -2.53 2.07
CA ARG A 164 -11.65 -3.71 1.36
C ARG A 164 -12.84 -4.33 2.12
N PRO A 165 -13.89 -3.55 2.39
CA PRO A 165 -15.02 -4.04 3.19
C PRO A 165 -15.68 -5.23 2.49
N ASN A 166 -16.11 -6.20 3.28
CA ASN A 166 -16.75 -7.43 2.81
C ASN A 166 -15.90 -8.40 1.96
N HIS A 167 -14.64 -8.11 1.69
CA HIS A 167 -13.74 -9.06 1.02
C HIS A 167 -13.26 -10.13 2.00
N LEU A 168 -13.24 -11.38 1.52
CA LEU A 168 -12.54 -12.47 2.20
C LEU A 168 -11.06 -12.34 1.88
N ILE A 169 -10.23 -12.25 2.89
CA ILE A 169 -8.79 -12.06 2.79
C ILE A 169 -8.09 -13.29 3.33
N ASP A 170 -7.34 -13.96 2.48
CA ASP A 170 -6.50 -15.08 2.88
C ASP A 170 -5.42 -14.64 3.88
N LYS A 171 -4.96 -15.58 4.71
CA LYS A 171 -3.95 -15.29 5.74
C LYS A 171 -2.60 -14.90 5.14
N ALA A 172 -2.18 -15.56 4.06
CA ALA A 172 -0.92 -15.26 3.39
C ALA A 172 -0.97 -13.86 2.76
N VAL A 173 -2.07 -13.53 2.08
CA VAL A 173 -2.30 -12.19 1.51
C VAL A 173 -2.30 -11.10 2.58
N LEU A 174 -2.93 -11.34 3.74
CA LEU A 174 -2.89 -10.39 4.85
C LEU A 174 -1.48 -10.24 5.44
N ALA A 175 -0.76 -11.36 5.57
CA ALA A 175 0.62 -11.34 6.06
C ALA A 175 1.51 -10.51 5.15
N GLU A 176 1.48 -10.79 3.87
CA GLU A 176 2.23 -10.09 2.84
C GLU A 176 1.94 -8.58 2.85
N ALA A 177 0.66 -8.20 2.88
CA ALA A 177 0.26 -6.78 2.88
C ALA A 177 0.74 -5.99 4.11
N VAL A 178 0.98 -6.67 5.24
CA VAL A 178 1.30 -6.03 6.52
C VAL A 178 2.77 -6.23 6.94
N TRP A 179 3.42 -7.31 6.49
CA TRP A 179 4.80 -7.64 6.86
C TRP A 179 5.79 -7.59 5.70
N GLY A 180 5.34 -7.61 4.45
CA GLY A 180 6.16 -7.59 3.24
C GLY A 180 6.22 -8.94 2.52
N ASP A 181 6.81 -8.97 1.32
CA ASP A 181 6.81 -10.12 0.40
C ASP A 181 7.49 -11.36 0.98
N HIS A 182 8.57 -11.17 1.74
CA HIS A 182 9.37 -12.29 2.28
C HIS A 182 8.64 -13.12 3.36
N ILE A 183 7.44 -12.71 3.77
CA ILE A 183 6.68 -13.41 4.79
C ILE A 183 6.02 -14.70 4.28
N ASP A 184 5.90 -14.86 2.98
CA ASP A 184 5.39 -16.08 2.33
C ASP A 184 6.26 -17.31 2.62
N GLN A 185 7.54 -17.09 3.00
CA GLN A 185 8.48 -18.13 3.43
C GLN A 185 8.33 -18.52 4.91
N ALA A 186 7.37 -17.92 5.63
CA ALA A 186 7.15 -18.25 7.03
C ALA A 186 6.46 -19.64 7.18
N ASP A 187 7.00 -20.48 8.06
CA ASP A 187 6.46 -21.81 8.34
C ASP A 187 5.05 -21.80 8.95
N ASN A 188 4.67 -20.69 9.62
CA ASN A 188 3.33 -20.51 10.18
C ASN A 188 2.90 -19.03 10.22
N PHE A 189 1.62 -18.80 10.49
CA PHE A 189 1.00 -17.47 10.57
C PHE A 189 0.49 -17.13 11.99
N ASP A 190 1.05 -17.68 13.04
CA ASP A 190 0.60 -17.48 14.43
C ASP A 190 0.73 -16.01 14.87
N PHE A 191 1.71 -15.29 14.31
CA PHE A 191 1.88 -13.86 14.55
C PHE A 191 0.69 -13.02 14.04
N ILE A 192 0.08 -13.43 12.91
CA ILE A 192 -1.15 -12.77 12.40
C ILE A 192 -2.30 -12.99 13.37
N TYR A 193 -2.48 -14.24 13.79
CA TYR A 193 -3.53 -14.59 14.74
C TYR A 193 -3.44 -13.73 16.01
N THR A 194 -2.23 -13.54 16.54
CA THR A 194 -1.98 -12.71 17.72
C THR A 194 -2.39 -11.25 17.49
N GLN A 195 -1.99 -10.65 16.36
CA GLN A 195 -2.32 -9.26 16.06
C GLN A 195 -3.83 -9.08 15.79
N VAL A 196 -4.46 -9.98 15.04
CA VAL A 196 -5.91 -9.96 14.78
C VAL A 196 -6.69 -10.14 16.09
N LYS A 197 -6.26 -11.03 16.99
CA LYS A 197 -6.87 -11.23 18.30
C LYS A 197 -6.80 -9.95 19.15
N ASN A 198 -5.64 -9.32 19.22
CA ASN A 198 -5.44 -8.10 19.99
C ASN A 198 -6.28 -6.94 19.40
N LEU A 199 -6.28 -6.77 18.09
CA LEU A 199 -7.09 -5.77 17.39
C LEU A 199 -8.59 -5.98 17.69
N ARG A 200 -9.10 -7.21 17.57
CA ARG A 200 -10.49 -7.55 17.91
C ARG A 200 -10.85 -7.18 19.35
N LYS A 201 -9.97 -7.50 20.30
CA LYS A 201 -10.17 -7.15 21.71
C LYS A 201 -10.33 -5.64 21.88
N LYS A 202 -9.40 -4.85 21.33
CA LYS A 202 -9.42 -3.38 21.41
C LYS A 202 -10.67 -2.78 20.75
N MET A 203 -11.04 -3.26 19.56
CA MET A 203 -12.26 -2.84 18.85
C MET A 203 -13.53 -3.16 19.65
N ASN A 204 -13.58 -4.35 20.29
CA ASN A 204 -14.69 -4.74 21.16
C ASN A 204 -14.82 -3.83 22.39
N GLU A 205 -13.72 -3.59 23.08
CA GLU A 205 -13.68 -2.74 24.28
C GLU A 205 -14.06 -1.30 23.96
N ALA A 206 -13.74 -0.82 22.75
CA ALA A 206 -14.13 0.51 22.26
C ALA A 206 -15.56 0.59 21.69
N GLY A 207 -16.30 -0.52 21.59
CA GLY A 207 -17.65 -0.52 21.06
C GLY A 207 -17.75 -0.34 19.54
N ALA A 208 -16.76 -0.81 18.77
CA ALA A 208 -16.77 -0.70 17.31
C ALA A 208 -17.95 -1.42 16.69
N GLY A 209 -18.67 -0.77 15.77
CA GLY A 209 -19.81 -1.32 15.00
C GLY A 209 -19.41 -2.32 13.92
N ILE A 210 -18.11 -2.60 13.80
CA ILE A 210 -17.53 -3.57 12.86
C ILE A 210 -16.73 -4.63 13.61
N GLU A 211 -16.58 -5.80 12.97
CA GLU A 211 -15.75 -6.88 13.53
C GLU A 211 -14.98 -7.63 12.43
N ILE A 212 -13.80 -8.14 12.75
CA ILE A 212 -13.03 -9.01 11.88
C ILE A 212 -13.41 -10.46 12.19
N LYS A 213 -14.15 -11.14 11.32
CA LYS A 213 -14.55 -12.55 11.44
C LYS A 213 -13.49 -13.47 10.86
N ALA A 214 -13.19 -14.56 11.55
CA ALA A 214 -12.43 -15.66 10.95
C ALA A 214 -13.38 -16.53 10.12
N VAL A 215 -12.95 -16.87 8.91
CA VAL A 215 -13.61 -17.85 8.05
C VAL A 215 -12.73 -19.08 8.03
N TYR A 216 -13.23 -20.15 8.65
CA TYR A 216 -12.44 -21.36 8.87
C TYR A 216 -11.83 -21.91 7.57
N GLY A 217 -10.52 -22.17 7.58
CA GLY A 217 -9.77 -22.67 6.44
C GLY A 217 -9.47 -21.65 5.33
N LEU A 218 -10.07 -20.44 5.36
CA LEU A 218 -9.97 -19.47 4.26
C LEU A 218 -9.31 -18.13 4.64
N GLY A 219 -9.44 -17.69 5.89
CA GLY A 219 -8.82 -16.41 6.30
C GLY A 219 -9.73 -15.54 7.15
N TYR A 220 -9.79 -14.25 6.84
CA TYR A 220 -10.51 -13.25 7.62
C TYR A 220 -11.40 -12.35 6.72
N LYS A 221 -12.46 -11.81 7.31
CA LYS A 221 -13.38 -10.86 6.65
C LYS A 221 -13.82 -9.80 7.63
N LEU A 222 -13.85 -8.52 7.19
CA LEU A 222 -14.50 -7.46 7.94
C LEU A 222 -16.01 -7.52 7.69
N ALA A 223 -16.79 -7.47 8.77
CA ALA A 223 -18.24 -7.49 8.73
C ALA A 223 -18.81 -6.42 9.68
N LEU A 224 -20.03 -5.97 9.39
CA LEU A 224 -20.84 -5.18 10.33
C LEU A 224 -21.31 -6.07 11.48
N ARG A 225 -21.51 -5.49 12.63
CA ARG A 225 -22.11 -6.15 13.81
C ARG A 225 -23.61 -6.10 13.81
#